data_9d3e4c25b55d7c1977e03e1bac6ccde1
#
_entry.id   9d3e4c25b55d7c1977e03e1bac6ccde1
#
_cell.length_a   1.000
_cell.length_b   1.000
_cell.length_c   1.000
_cell.angle_alpha   90.00
_cell.angle_beta   90.00
_cell.angle_gamma   90.00
#
_symmetry.space_group_name_H-M   'P 1'
#
loop_
_entity.id
_entity.type
_entity.pdbx_description
1 polymer ?
#
loop_
_entity_poly.entity_id
_entity_poly.type
_entity_poly.pdbx_seq_one_letter_code
_entity_poly.pdbx_strand_id
1 'polypeptide(L)'
;GIADEVREPFPGAVLGNPDGGTVLVKFTDYGCTYCRQSIAAIDELIAGDPDLKVVIREWPIFDGSEQAARMALAAAKQGKYPAFYHALFEQGPPSDTTIARAAQIAGLDIEQARAFAASDDATGELARNMALARTLQFTGTPSWVAGGETIQGLVPPERLAEALAADS
;
A
#
# COMPACT_ATOMS: atom_id res chain seq x y z
N GLY A 1 -1.64 -10.68 18.00
CA GLY A 1 -2.33 -9.42 18.28
C GLY A 1 -2.34 -8.49 17.09
N ILE A 2 -2.79 -7.25 17.29
CA ILE A 2 -2.90 -6.27 16.20
C ILE A 2 -1.55 -5.93 15.57
N ALA A 3 -0.49 -5.88 16.37
CA ALA A 3 0.84 -5.58 15.85
C ALA A 3 1.31 -6.62 14.83
N ASP A 4 1.04 -7.89 15.09
CA ASP A 4 1.38 -8.96 14.15
C ASP A 4 0.46 -8.94 12.94
N GLU A 5 -0.83 -8.74 13.16
CA GLU A 5 -1.83 -8.72 12.08
C GLU A 5 -1.57 -7.61 11.07
N VAL A 6 -1.26 -6.40 11.54
CA VAL A 6 -1.03 -5.25 10.66
C VAL A 6 0.21 -5.43 9.79
N ARG A 7 1.21 -6.17 10.28
CA ARG A 7 2.47 -6.43 9.58
C ARG A 7 2.38 -7.60 8.60
N GLU A 8 1.31 -8.39 8.67
CA GLU A 8 1.10 -9.51 7.76
C GLU A 8 0.37 -9.02 6.51
N PRO A 9 1.02 -9.00 5.33
CA PRO A 9 0.40 -8.41 4.15
C PRO A 9 -0.66 -9.31 3.53
N PHE A 10 -1.56 -8.69 2.78
CA PHE A 10 -2.26 -9.42 1.73
C PHE A 10 -1.19 -9.99 0.78
N PRO A 11 -1.28 -11.27 0.40
CA PRO A 11 -0.20 -11.90 -0.37
C PRO A 11 0.19 -11.11 -1.61
N GLY A 12 1.45 -10.69 -1.68
CA GLY A 12 2.00 -9.93 -2.80
C GLY A 12 1.90 -8.41 -2.69
N ALA A 13 1.14 -7.88 -1.72
CA ALA A 13 1.00 -6.43 -1.53
C ALA A 13 2.17 -5.86 -0.74
N VAL A 14 3.35 -5.97 -1.31
CA VAL A 14 4.63 -5.64 -0.67
C VAL A 14 5.54 -4.91 -1.65
N LEU A 15 6.25 -3.90 -1.16
CA LEU A 15 7.37 -3.27 -1.86
C LEU A 15 8.67 -3.62 -1.14
N GLY A 16 9.78 -3.50 -1.85
CA GLY A 16 11.09 -3.84 -1.28
C GLY A 16 11.31 -5.34 -1.19
N ASN A 17 11.89 -5.78 -0.08
CA ASN A 17 12.22 -7.19 0.13
C ASN A 17 11.06 -7.93 0.79
N PRO A 18 10.36 -8.83 0.08
CA PRO A 18 9.23 -9.57 0.69
C PRO A 18 9.64 -10.47 1.85
N ASP A 19 10.94 -10.84 1.93
CA ASP A 19 11.49 -11.65 3.02
C ASP A 19 12.25 -10.81 4.05
N GLY A 20 12.16 -9.49 3.97
CA GLY A 20 12.89 -8.58 4.85
C GLY A 20 12.43 -8.64 6.29
N GLY A 21 13.38 -8.48 7.20
CA GLY A 21 13.13 -8.51 8.65
C GLY A 21 12.72 -7.16 9.23
N THR A 22 13.00 -6.07 8.53
CA THR A 22 12.57 -4.72 8.93
C THR A 22 11.28 -4.41 8.20
N VAL A 23 10.20 -4.13 8.94
CA VAL A 23 8.86 -3.98 8.36
C VAL A 23 8.32 -2.58 8.59
N LEU A 24 8.00 -1.90 7.49
CA LEU A 24 7.24 -0.64 7.47
C LEU A 24 5.86 -0.94 6.91
N VAL A 25 4.82 -0.46 7.58
CA VAL A 25 3.44 -0.57 7.09
C VAL A 25 2.95 0.78 6.65
N LYS A 26 2.36 0.86 5.46
CA LYS A 26 1.71 2.07 4.95
C LYS A 26 0.26 1.77 4.62
N PHE A 27 -0.65 2.54 5.22
CA PHE A 27 -2.05 2.59 4.78
C PHE A 27 -2.15 3.66 3.70
N THR A 28 -2.67 3.30 2.54
CA THR A 28 -2.60 4.15 1.34
C THR A 28 -3.94 4.30 0.63
N ASP A 29 -4.08 5.41 -0.10
CA ASP A 29 -5.22 5.70 -0.97
C ASP A 29 -4.68 6.37 -2.25
N TYR A 30 -5.03 5.82 -3.41
CA TYR A 30 -4.53 6.35 -4.69
C TYR A 30 -5.08 7.73 -5.05
N GLY A 31 -6.18 8.15 -4.43
CA GLY A 31 -6.73 9.49 -4.57
C GLY A 31 -6.09 10.53 -3.65
N CYS A 32 -5.18 10.11 -2.80
CA CYS A 32 -4.54 10.96 -1.80
C CYS A 32 -3.24 11.57 -2.33
N THR A 33 -3.18 12.90 -2.40
CA THR A 33 -1.99 13.62 -2.86
C THR A 33 -0.78 13.32 -1.98
N TYR A 34 -0.95 13.27 -0.67
CA TYR A 34 0.14 12.99 0.26
C TYR A 34 0.65 11.54 0.13
N CYS A 35 -0.23 10.60 -0.20
CA CYS A 35 0.19 9.23 -0.49
C CYS A 35 1.10 9.18 -1.73
N ARG A 36 0.76 9.95 -2.77
CA ARG A 36 1.60 10.08 -3.96
C ARG A 36 2.94 10.71 -3.61
N GLN A 37 2.94 11.77 -2.83
CA GLN A 37 4.17 12.46 -2.44
C GLN A 37 5.08 11.60 -1.57
N SER A 38 4.54 10.60 -0.86
CA SER A 38 5.32 9.71 -0.01
C SER A 38 6.11 8.64 -0.78
N ILE A 39 5.84 8.47 -2.07
CA ILE A 39 6.50 7.44 -2.90
C ILE A 39 8.01 7.63 -2.90
N ALA A 40 8.47 8.86 -3.09
CA ALA A 40 9.90 9.15 -3.12
C ALA A 40 10.60 8.76 -1.81
N ALA A 41 9.95 9.01 -0.67
CA ALA A 41 10.48 8.63 0.64
C ALA A 41 10.60 7.11 0.78
N ILE A 42 9.57 6.38 0.35
CA ILE A 42 9.59 4.90 0.38
C ILE A 42 10.69 4.36 -0.53
N ASP A 43 10.80 4.89 -1.74
CA ASP A 43 11.83 4.44 -2.68
C ASP A 43 13.24 4.68 -2.12
N GLU A 44 13.47 5.82 -1.45
CA GLU A 44 14.74 6.11 -0.79
C GLU A 44 15.03 5.11 0.33
N LEU A 45 14.04 4.81 1.16
CA LEU A 45 14.21 3.85 2.26
C LEU A 45 14.52 2.45 1.73
N ILE A 46 13.85 2.01 0.69
CA ILE A 46 14.09 0.70 0.07
C ILE A 46 15.50 0.64 -0.53
N ALA A 47 15.92 1.71 -1.21
CA ALA A 47 17.26 1.77 -1.79
C ALA A 47 18.36 1.72 -0.74
N GLY A 48 18.09 2.28 0.44
CA GLY A 48 19.07 2.35 1.54
C GLY A 48 19.10 1.13 2.46
N ASP A 49 18.13 0.22 2.36
CA ASP A 49 18.04 -0.94 3.25
C ASP A 49 17.51 -2.18 2.51
N PRO A 50 18.40 -3.11 2.11
CA PRO A 50 17.98 -4.31 1.40
C PRO A 50 17.14 -5.28 2.27
N ASP A 51 17.06 -5.06 3.57
CA ASP A 51 16.25 -5.87 4.49
C ASP A 51 14.87 -5.26 4.76
N LEU A 52 14.53 -4.14 4.09
CA LEU A 52 13.26 -3.47 4.30
C LEU A 52 12.15 -4.12 3.50
N LYS A 53 11.09 -4.50 4.19
CA LYS A 53 9.83 -4.97 3.65
C LYS A 53 8.79 -3.89 3.91
N VAL A 54 8.17 -3.36 2.86
CA VAL A 54 7.11 -2.37 2.99
C VAL A 54 5.77 -3.05 2.71
N VAL A 55 4.96 -3.19 3.74
CA VAL A 55 3.61 -3.76 3.65
C VAL A 55 2.65 -2.63 3.31
N ILE A 56 1.95 -2.76 2.19
CA ILE A 56 0.96 -1.75 1.79
C ILE A 56 -0.43 -2.28 2.13
N ARG A 57 -1.18 -1.46 2.88
CA ARG A 57 -2.58 -1.74 3.18
C ARG A 57 -3.47 -0.78 2.41
N GLU A 58 -4.25 -1.33 1.50
CA GLU A 58 -5.18 -0.55 0.68
C GLU A 58 -6.34 -0.07 1.54
N TRP A 59 -6.47 1.25 1.66
CA TRP A 59 -7.53 1.87 2.45
C TRP A 59 -8.15 3.02 1.68
N PRO A 60 -9.09 2.72 0.77
CA PRO A 60 -9.71 3.75 -0.07
C PRO A 60 -10.73 4.56 0.75
N ILE A 61 -10.38 5.82 1.01
CA ILE A 61 -11.23 6.75 1.77
C ILE A 61 -11.75 7.90 0.92
N PHE A 62 -11.11 8.21 -0.22
CA PHE A 62 -11.61 9.20 -1.15
C PHE A 62 -12.58 8.58 -2.16
N ASP A 63 -13.53 9.40 -2.63
CA ASP A 63 -14.44 8.96 -3.70
C ASP A 63 -13.63 8.59 -4.94
N GLY A 64 -14.00 7.46 -5.55
CA GLY A 64 -13.32 6.98 -6.76
C GLY A 64 -12.10 6.11 -6.51
N SER A 65 -11.65 5.97 -5.26
CA SER A 65 -10.45 5.20 -4.94
C SER A 65 -10.70 3.71 -4.74
N GLU A 66 -11.94 3.27 -4.54
CA GLU A 66 -12.20 1.87 -4.22
C GLU A 66 -11.79 0.94 -5.36
N GLN A 67 -12.15 1.26 -6.61
CA GLN A 67 -11.78 0.41 -7.75
C GLN A 67 -10.28 0.34 -7.92
N ALA A 68 -9.56 1.44 -7.68
CA ALA A 68 -8.10 1.45 -7.72
C ALA A 68 -7.51 0.49 -6.68
N ALA A 69 -8.02 0.53 -5.46
CA ALA A 69 -7.57 -0.36 -4.39
C ALA A 69 -7.84 -1.84 -4.73
N ARG A 70 -9.01 -2.14 -5.27
CA ARG A 70 -9.38 -3.50 -5.69
C ARG A 70 -8.46 -4.01 -6.79
N MET A 71 -8.14 -3.16 -7.76
CA MET A 71 -7.23 -3.53 -8.85
C MET A 71 -5.79 -3.71 -8.36
N ALA A 72 -5.38 -2.95 -7.35
CA ALA A 72 -4.07 -3.14 -6.71
C ALA A 72 -3.97 -4.51 -6.05
N LEU A 73 -5.03 -4.95 -5.37
CA LEU A 73 -5.07 -6.31 -4.80
C LEU A 73 -5.02 -7.38 -5.90
N ALA A 74 -5.69 -7.14 -7.03
CA ALA A 74 -5.60 -8.02 -8.19
C ALA A 74 -4.17 -8.10 -8.73
N ALA A 75 -3.47 -6.95 -8.79
CA ALA A 75 -2.08 -6.91 -9.19
C ALA A 75 -1.19 -7.73 -8.25
N ALA A 76 -1.47 -7.67 -6.95
CA ALA A 76 -0.76 -8.50 -5.97
C ALA A 76 -0.94 -10.00 -6.26
N LYS A 77 -2.16 -10.42 -6.60
CA LYS A 77 -2.44 -11.82 -6.96
C LYS A 77 -1.68 -12.26 -8.20
N GLN A 78 -1.39 -11.35 -9.11
CA GLN A 78 -0.64 -11.64 -10.33
C GLN A 78 0.86 -11.45 -10.19
N GLY A 79 1.35 -11.13 -8.98
CA GLY A 79 2.78 -10.92 -8.73
C GLY A 79 3.32 -9.61 -9.33
N LYS A 80 2.45 -8.62 -9.54
CA LYS A 80 2.78 -7.37 -10.23
C LYS A 80 2.40 -6.12 -9.43
N TYR A 81 2.33 -6.27 -8.11
CA TYR A 81 1.90 -5.17 -7.24
C TYR A 81 2.81 -3.94 -7.34
N PRO A 82 4.14 -4.06 -7.20
CA PRO A 82 4.99 -2.86 -7.24
C PRO A 82 4.84 -2.06 -8.53
N ALA A 83 4.78 -2.75 -9.67
CA ALA A 83 4.63 -2.09 -10.96
C ALA A 83 3.29 -1.34 -11.07
N PHE A 84 2.20 -1.97 -10.63
CA PHE A 84 0.88 -1.34 -10.66
C PHE A 84 0.80 -0.15 -9.70
N TYR A 85 1.30 -0.31 -8.48
CA TYR A 85 1.33 0.73 -7.44
C TYR A 85 2.01 1.99 -7.97
N HIS A 86 3.22 1.86 -8.50
CA HIS A 86 3.97 3.00 -9.05
C HIS A 86 3.27 3.59 -10.27
N ALA A 87 2.82 2.75 -11.22
CA ALA A 87 2.18 3.22 -12.43
C ALA A 87 0.91 4.01 -12.12
N LEU A 88 0.09 3.53 -11.17
CA LEU A 88 -1.17 4.21 -10.86
C LEU A 88 -0.92 5.56 -10.20
N PHE A 89 0.00 5.63 -9.24
CA PHE A 89 0.32 6.93 -8.64
C PHE A 89 0.88 7.92 -9.67
N GLU A 90 1.66 7.46 -10.64
CA GLU A 90 2.19 8.30 -11.72
C GLU A 90 1.11 8.84 -12.64
N GLN A 91 -0.02 8.13 -12.79
CA GLN A 91 -1.13 8.58 -13.65
C GLN A 91 -1.90 9.77 -13.06
N GLY A 92 -1.78 10.02 -11.77
CA GLY A 92 -2.58 11.01 -11.06
C GLY A 92 -3.84 10.41 -10.42
N PRO A 93 -4.90 11.21 -10.20
CA PRO A 93 -6.10 10.71 -9.54
C PRO A 93 -6.70 9.49 -10.24
N PRO A 94 -7.20 8.51 -9.48
CA PRO A 94 -7.77 7.31 -10.07
C PRO A 94 -9.06 7.59 -10.86
N SER A 95 -9.15 6.95 -12.01
CA SER A 95 -10.31 6.94 -12.88
C SER A 95 -10.28 5.61 -13.64
N ASP A 96 -11.37 5.28 -14.33
CA ASP A 96 -11.38 4.07 -15.17
C ASP A 96 -10.22 4.10 -16.18
N THR A 97 -9.94 5.26 -16.75
CA THR A 97 -8.87 5.43 -17.73
C THR A 97 -7.48 5.24 -17.11
N THR A 98 -7.22 5.89 -15.96
CA THR A 98 -5.90 5.81 -15.32
C THR A 98 -5.64 4.43 -14.74
N ILE A 99 -6.66 3.79 -14.20
CA ILE A 99 -6.56 2.41 -13.69
C ILE A 99 -6.26 1.45 -14.84
N ALA A 100 -6.97 1.55 -15.96
CA ALA A 100 -6.74 0.71 -17.12
C ALA A 100 -5.32 0.90 -17.67
N ARG A 101 -4.84 2.15 -17.72
CA ARG A 101 -3.48 2.45 -18.17
C ARG A 101 -2.42 1.86 -17.25
N ALA A 102 -2.61 2.01 -15.94
CA ALA A 102 -1.68 1.43 -14.96
C ALA A 102 -1.65 -0.10 -15.07
N ALA A 103 -2.80 -0.73 -15.27
CA ALA A 103 -2.91 -2.17 -15.47
C ALA A 103 -2.13 -2.61 -16.72
N GLN A 104 -2.24 -1.85 -17.81
CA GLN A 104 -1.51 -2.11 -19.03
C GLN A 104 0.00 -1.97 -18.84
N ILE A 105 0.43 -0.90 -18.19
CA ILE A 105 1.86 -0.64 -17.90
C ILE A 105 2.43 -1.77 -17.04
N ALA A 106 1.70 -2.21 -16.04
CA ALA A 106 2.12 -3.29 -15.15
C ALA A 106 2.03 -4.68 -15.81
N GLY A 107 1.37 -4.78 -16.95
CA GLY A 107 1.22 -6.06 -17.69
C GLY A 107 0.23 -7.01 -17.04
N LEU A 108 -0.84 -6.49 -16.43
CA LEU A 108 -1.87 -7.34 -15.84
C LEU A 108 -2.69 -8.06 -16.91
N ASP A 109 -3.11 -9.28 -16.58
CA ASP A 109 -4.24 -9.89 -17.27
C ASP A 109 -5.50 -9.17 -16.79
N ILE A 110 -6.08 -8.35 -17.67
CA ILE A 110 -7.14 -7.41 -17.27
C ILE A 110 -8.45 -8.13 -16.91
N GLU A 111 -8.78 -9.21 -17.59
CA GLU A 111 -10.00 -9.97 -17.30
C GLU A 111 -9.93 -10.64 -15.93
N GLN A 112 -8.80 -11.30 -15.64
CA GLN A 112 -8.57 -11.91 -14.34
C GLN A 112 -8.50 -10.86 -13.24
N ALA A 113 -7.86 -9.72 -13.52
CA ALA A 113 -7.77 -8.62 -12.56
C ALA A 113 -9.14 -8.06 -12.18
N ARG A 114 -9.99 -7.82 -13.17
CA ARG A 114 -11.35 -7.33 -12.93
C ARG A 114 -12.20 -8.34 -12.16
N ALA A 115 -12.07 -9.61 -12.47
CA ALA A 115 -12.78 -10.66 -11.75
C ALA A 115 -12.35 -10.71 -10.28
N PHE A 116 -11.04 -10.65 -10.01
CA PHE A 116 -10.55 -10.62 -8.64
C PHE A 116 -10.99 -9.35 -7.92
N ALA A 117 -10.90 -8.20 -8.58
CA ALA A 117 -11.32 -6.92 -8.01
C ALA A 117 -12.78 -6.93 -7.53
N ALA A 118 -13.64 -7.67 -8.23
CA ALA A 118 -15.06 -7.81 -7.87
C ALA A 118 -15.33 -8.90 -6.82
N SER A 119 -14.30 -9.61 -6.38
CA SER A 119 -14.46 -10.78 -5.52
C SER A 119 -14.72 -10.44 -4.05
N ASP A 120 -15.25 -11.41 -3.32
CA ASP A 120 -15.41 -11.31 -1.87
C ASP A 120 -14.06 -11.23 -1.16
N ASP A 121 -13.01 -11.84 -1.70
CA ASP A 121 -11.67 -11.76 -1.13
C ASP A 121 -11.16 -10.32 -1.14
N ALA A 122 -11.35 -9.60 -2.24
CA ALA A 122 -10.97 -8.18 -2.32
C ALA A 122 -11.78 -7.34 -1.34
N THR A 123 -13.10 -7.56 -1.29
CA THR A 123 -13.99 -6.87 -0.34
C THR A 123 -13.56 -7.13 1.10
N GLY A 124 -13.24 -8.38 1.42
CA GLY A 124 -12.78 -8.77 2.76
C GLY A 124 -11.50 -8.10 3.17
N GLU A 125 -10.54 -7.98 2.25
CA GLU A 125 -9.27 -7.32 2.54
C GLU A 125 -9.46 -5.83 2.81
N LEU A 126 -10.27 -5.14 2.00
CA LEU A 126 -10.55 -3.72 2.24
C LEU A 126 -11.26 -3.51 3.58
N ALA A 127 -12.20 -4.38 3.92
CA ALA A 127 -12.88 -4.32 5.21
C ALA A 127 -11.91 -4.55 6.37
N ARG A 128 -10.99 -5.50 6.23
CA ARG A 128 -9.94 -5.76 7.24
C ARG A 128 -9.07 -4.53 7.44
N ASN A 129 -8.61 -3.92 6.36
CA ASN A 129 -7.75 -2.73 6.43
C ASN A 129 -8.46 -1.56 7.11
N MET A 130 -9.73 -1.36 6.81
CA MET A 130 -10.52 -0.33 7.47
C MET A 130 -10.67 -0.60 8.97
N ALA A 131 -10.89 -1.86 9.36
CA ALA A 131 -10.98 -2.23 10.77
C ALA A 131 -9.65 -2.03 11.50
N LEU A 132 -8.52 -2.40 10.88
CA LEU A 132 -7.19 -2.18 11.43
C LEU A 132 -6.92 -0.68 11.61
N ALA A 133 -7.26 0.13 10.61
CA ALA A 133 -7.08 1.59 10.68
C ALA A 133 -7.86 2.19 11.84
N ARG A 134 -9.09 1.75 12.05
CA ARG A 134 -9.90 2.19 13.18
C ARG A 134 -9.28 1.81 14.52
N THR A 135 -8.84 0.56 14.65
CA THR A 135 -8.20 0.08 15.87
C THR A 135 -6.94 0.86 16.18
N LEU A 136 -6.17 1.23 15.15
CA LEU A 136 -4.95 2.04 15.28
C LEU A 136 -5.25 3.53 15.43
N GLN A 137 -6.52 3.93 15.37
CA GLN A 137 -6.99 5.31 15.48
C GLN A 137 -6.47 6.21 14.35
N PHE A 138 -6.28 5.63 13.17
CA PHE A 138 -5.93 6.42 12.00
C PHE A 138 -7.14 7.21 11.50
N THR A 139 -6.92 8.46 11.10
CA THR A 139 -7.97 9.37 10.62
C THR A 139 -7.83 9.72 9.14
N GLY A 140 -6.73 9.32 8.51
CA GLY A 140 -6.47 9.61 7.09
C GLY A 140 -5.24 8.91 6.59
N THR A 141 -4.87 9.21 5.34
CA THR A 141 -3.73 8.60 4.65
C THR A 141 -2.71 9.68 4.25
N PRO A 142 -1.44 9.32 4.09
CA PRO A 142 -0.86 8.04 4.50
C PRO A 142 -0.81 7.93 6.02
N SER A 143 -0.92 6.71 6.53
CA SER A 143 -0.69 6.40 7.93
C SER A 143 0.22 5.21 8.01
N TRP A 144 1.05 5.14 9.05
CA TRP A 144 2.20 4.25 9.08
C TRP A 144 2.28 3.50 10.39
N VAL A 145 2.82 2.28 10.33
CA VAL A 145 3.30 1.57 11.52
C VAL A 145 4.78 1.25 11.29
N ALA A 146 5.62 1.70 12.19
CA ALA A 146 7.07 1.54 12.10
C ALA A 146 7.66 1.40 13.50
N GLY A 147 8.40 0.33 13.77
CA GLY A 147 9.09 0.14 15.02
C GLY A 147 8.20 0.20 16.26
N GLY A 148 6.97 -0.33 16.17
CA GLY A 148 6.01 -0.29 17.28
C GLY A 148 5.33 1.07 17.47
N GLU A 149 5.59 2.02 16.60
CA GLU A 149 5.06 3.38 16.64
C GLU A 149 4.08 3.59 15.49
N THR A 150 3.02 4.37 15.73
CA THR A 150 2.11 4.82 14.68
C THR A 150 2.44 6.26 14.31
N ILE A 151 2.43 6.55 13.00
CA ILE A 151 2.72 7.88 12.48
C ILE A 151 1.61 8.22 11.49
N GLN A 152 1.12 9.45 11.48
CA GLN A 152 0.09 9.88 10.55
C GLN A 152 0.58 11.02 9.68
N GLY A 153 0.21 10.97 8.39
CA GLY A 153 0.49 12.01 7.43
C GLY A 153 1.78 11.85 6.65
N LEU A 154 2.07 12.85 5.83
CA LEU A 154 3.29 12.91 5.05
C LEU A 154 4.45 13.30 5.97
N VAL A 155 5.46 12.45 6.05
CA VAL A 155 6.65 12.67 6.87
C VAL A 155 7.90 12.43 6.02
N PRO A 156 9.03 13.06 6.38
CA PRO A 156 10.28 12.81 5.67
C PRO A 156 10.78 11.39 5.92
N PRO A 157 11.58 10.83 4.99
CA PRO A 157 12.08 9.47 5.14
C PRO A 157 12.90 9.27 6.42
N GLU A 158 13.61 10.31 6.89
CA GLU A 158 14.37 10.26 8.13
C GLU A 158 13.49 9.95 9.35
N ARG A 159 12.27 10.47 9.35
CA ARG A 159 11.32 10.21 10.44
C ARG A 159 10.90 8.75 10.50
N LEU A 160 10.65 8.15 9.33
CA LEU A 160 10.32 6.73 9.23
C LEU A 160 11.52 5.85 9.59
N ALA A 161 12.70 6.21 9.11
CA ALA A 161 13.94 5.50 9.41
C ALA A 161 14.23 5.50 10.91
N GLU A 162 14.03 6.64 11.57
CA GLU A 162 14.21 6.76 13.03
C GLU A 162 13.28 5.81 13.78
N ALA A 163 12.02 5.75 13.42
CA ALA A 163 11.05 4.86 14.04
C ALA A 163 11.42 3.38 13.81
N LEU A 164 11.85 3.03 12.61
CA LEU A 164 12.29 1.66 12.28
C LEU A 164 13.54 1.26 13.07
N ALA A 165 14.49 2.18 13.24
CA ALA A 165 15.73 1.92 13.99
C ALA A 165 15.47 1.68 15.48
N ALA A 166 14.43 2.28 16.05
CA ALA A 166 14.09 2.13 17.46
C ALA A 166 13.65 0.71 17.82
N ASP A 167 13.28 -0.11 16.83
CA ASP A 167 12.78 -1.47 17.02
C ASP A 167 13.90 -2.53 16.88
N SER A 168 15.10 -2.11 16.58
CA SER A 168 16.23 -3.02 16.37
C SER A 168 17.05 -3.25 17.65
#